data_34b8b00999b35aaed4b4ce4d853c563d
#
_entry.id   34b8b00999b35aaed4b4ce4d853c563d
#
_cell.length_a   1.000
_cell.length_b   1.000
_cell.length_c   1.000
_cell.angle_alpha   90.00
_cell.angle_beta   90.00
_cell.angle_gamma   90.00
#
_symmetry.space_group_name_H-M   'P 1'
#
loop_
_entity.id
_entity.type
_entity.pdbx_description
1 polymer ?
#
loop_
_entity_poly.entity_id
_entity_poly.type
_entity_poly.pdbx_seq_one_letter_code
_entity_poly.pdbx_strand_id
1 'polypeptide(L)'
;MFRRLHIQMTFFSALIIGIVIFIMTTACNFIAENSTRQNAWNTFQNNAISCISHLETQSIISSDWILQAEKNYDISMDIRDNGNSLYLKKLQTDSLDETIFRKAEEISAASYALDLSNPGAVSKLTKRIFFQMKDFYVSTALIPKSHGTVSMIILY
;
A
#
# COMPACT_ATOMS: atom_id res chain seq x y z
N MET A 1 25.02 -49.88 34.87
CA MET A 1 25.75 -48.87 34.10
C MET A 1 25.03 -48.51 32.78
N PHE A 2 24.51 -49.46 32.02
CA PHE A 2 23.84 -49.26 30.73
C PHE A 2 22.58 -48.37 30.78
N ARG A 3 21.78 -48.41 31.85
CA ARG A 3 20.52 -47.65 31.95
C ARG A 3 20.74 -46.11 31.96
N ARG A 4 21.80 -45.63 32.56
CA ARG A 4 22.16 -44.20 32.57
C ARG A 4 22.61 -43.73 31.19
N LEU A 5 23.34 -44.55 30.46
CA LEU A 5 23.81 -44.24 29.11
C LEU A 5 22.63 -44.10 28.12
N HIS A 6 21.65 -45.01 28.19
CA HIS A 6 20.43 -44.96 27.36
C HIS A 6 19.62 -43.70 27.64
N ILE A 7 19.42 -43.32 28.89
CA ILE A 7 18.66 -42.11 29.23
C ILE A 7 19.35 -40.85 28.71
N GLN A 8 20.68 -40.77 28.82
CA GLN A 8 21.45 -39.66 28.31
C GLN A 8 21.38 -39.57 26.78
N MET A 9 21.51 -40.66 26.04
CA MET A 9 21.39 -40.69 24.59
C MET A 9 20.00 -40.29 24.14
N THR A 10 18.94 -40.76 24.78
CA THR A 10 17.57 -40.40 24.45
C THR A 10 17.30 -38.92 24.71
N PHE A 11 17.84 -38.39 25.82
CA PHE A 11 17.70 -36.95 26.12
C PHE A 11 18.42 -36.06 25.10
N PHE A 12 19.66 -36.40 24.72
CA PHE A 12 20.38 -35.65 23.69
C PHE A 12 19.69 -35.72 22.32
N SER A 13 19.19 -36.90 21.93
CA SER A 13 18.45 -37.06 20.69
C SER A 13 17.17 -36.23 20.68
N ALA A 14 16.39 -36.24 21.76
CA ALA A 14 15.19 -35.43 21.88
C ALA A 14 15.48 -33.94 21.87
N LEU A 15 16.57 -33.50 22.49
CA LEU A 15 17.00 -32.11 22.50
C LEU A 15 17.39 -31.63 21.10
N ILE A 16 18.15 -32.43 20.35
CA ILE A 16 18.54 -32.10 18.97
C ILE A 16 17.30 -31.98 18.08
N ILE A 17 16.39 -32.96 18.18
CA ILE A 17 15.13 -32.91 17.40
C ILE A 17 14.30 -31.67 17.76
N GLY A 18 14.21 -31.33 19.05
CA GLY A 18 13.51 -30.15 19.52
C GLY A 18 14.11 -28.85 18.95
N ILE A 19 15.43 -28.74 18.94
CA ILE A 19 16.13 -27.58 18.34
C ILE A 19 15.85 -27.49 16.84
N VAL A 20 15.93 -28.60 16.12
CA VAL A 20 15.66 -28.63 14.67
C VAL A 20 14.24 -28.20 14.37
N ILE A 21 13.24 -28.70 15.08
CA ILE A 21 11.83 -28.33 14.91
C ILE A 21 11.65 -26.84 15.21
N PHE A 22 12.26 -26.32 16.28
CA PHE A 22 12.17 -24.91 16.63
C PHE A 22 12.73 -24.00 15.53
N ILE A 23 13.91 -24.33 14.99
CA ILE A 23 14.53 -23.58 13.88
C ILE A 23 13.63 -23.63 12.64
N MET A 24 13.14 -24.81 12.27
CA MET A 24 12.25 -24.96 11.11
C MET A 24 10.96 -24.14 11.26
N THR A 25 10.31 -24.21 12.42
CA THR A 25 9.07 -23.46 12.67
C THR A 25 9.31 -21.95 12.60
N THR A 26 10.41 -21.48 13.18
CA THR A 26 10.77 -20.05 13.13
C THR A 26 11.07 -19.61 11.70
N ALA A 27 11.81 -20.41 10.95
CA ALA A 27 12.09 -20.12 9.53
C ALA A 27 10.82 -20.11 8.68
N CYS A 28 9.91 -21.07 8.86
CA CYS A 28 8.64 -21.10 8.15
C CYS A 28 7.77 -19.88 8.45
N ASN A 29 7.68 -19.46 9.73
CA ASN A 29 6.94 -18.27 10.11
C ASN A 29 7.53 -17.01 9.47
N PHE A 30 8.85 -16.86 9.48
CA PHE A 30 9.52 -15.71 8.85
C PHE A 30 9.28 -15.65 7.35
N ILE A 31 9.37 -16.79 6.65
CA ILE A 31 9.10 -16.88 5.22
C ILE A 31 7.63 -16.55 4.92
N ALA A 32 6.70 -17.10 5.70
CA ALA A 32 5.27 -16.87 5.53
C ALA A 32 4.91 -15.38 5.72
N GLU A 33 5.45 -14.73 6.76
CA GLU A 33 5.21 -13.30 7.02
C GLU A 33 5.77 -12.44 5.87
N ASN A 34 6.99 -12.71 5.43
CA ASN A 34 7.61 -11.96 4.34
C ASN A 34 6.84 -12.15 3.02
N SER A 35 6.39 -13.37 2.73
CA SER A 35 5.55 -13.67 1.55
C SER A 35 4.21 -12.95 1.61
N THR A 36 3.56 -12.89 2.77
CA THR A 36 2.29 -12.20 2.96
C THR A 36 2.44 -10.70 2.72
N ARG A 37 3.48 -10.07 3.28
CA ARG A 37 3.77 -8.64 3.06
C ARG A 37 4.05 -8.34 1.58
N GLN A 38 4.81 -9.18 0.92
CA GLN A 38 5.13 -9.02 -0.49
C GLN A 38 3.90 -9.17 -1.40
N ASN A 39 3.04 -10.14 -1.08
CA ASN A 39 1.77 -10.31 -1.78
C ASN A 39 0.82 -9.12 -1.58
N ALA A 40 0.71 -8.61 -0.37
CA ALA A 40 -0.08 -7.42 -0.06
C ALA A 40 0.43 -6.20 -0.86
N TRP A 41 1.74 -5.99 -0.89
CA TRP A 41 2.37 -4.93 -1.67
C TRP A 41 2.08 -5.06 -3.17
N ASN A 42 2.25 -6.24 -3.74
CA ASN A 42 1.98 -6.49 -5.16
C ASN A 42 0.49 -6.30 -5.50
N THR A 43 -0.40 -6.77 -4.63
CA THR A 43 -1.85 -6.59 -4.78
C THR A 43 -2.21 -5.11 -4.76
N PHE A 44 -1.69 -4.37 -3.79
CA PHE A 44 -1.88 -2.93 -3.71
C PHE A 44 -1.41 -2.22 -4.98
N GLN A 45 -0.18 -2.51 -5.46
CA GLN A 45 0.33 -1.91 -6.69
C GLN A 45 -0.57 -2.18 -7.89
N ASN A 46 -1.02 -3.42 -8.06
CA ASN A 46 -1.91 -3.80 -9.17
C ASN A 46 -3.25 -3.07 -9.09
N ASN A 47 -3.84 -2.97 -7.91
CA ASN A 47 -5.10 -2.26 -7.68
C ASN A 47 -4.94 -0.76 -7.96
N ALA A 48 -3.86 -0.15 -7.46
CA ALA A 48 -3.57 1.26 -7.72
C ALA A 48 -3.34 1.54 -9.21
N ILE A 49 -2.60 0.67 -9.91
CA ILE A 49 -2.41 0.79 -11.36
C ILE A 49 -3.75 0.69 -12.10
N SER A 50 -4.63 -0.22 -11.69
CA SER A 50 -5.97 -0.35 -12.28
C SER A 50 -6.79 0.93 -12.08
N CYS A 51 -6.75 1.53 -10.90
CA CYS A 51 -7.42 2.80 -10.62
C CYS A 51 -6.85 3.94 -11.47
N ILE A 52 -5.53 4.04 -11.58
CA ILE A 52 -4.85 5.06 -12.39
C ILE A 52 -5.24 4.90 -13.87
N SER A 53 -5.16 3.68 -14.41
CA SER A 53 -5.52 3.41 -15.80
C SER A 53 -6.99 3.71 -16.10
N HIS A 54 -7.88 3.41 -15.15
CA HIS A 54 -9.28 3.79 -15.29
C HIS A 54 -9.44 5.30 -15.36
N LEU A 55 -8.78 6.05 -14.49
CA LEU A 55 -8.80 7.50 -14.52
C LEU A 55 -8.16 8.08 -15.79
N GLU A 56 -7.11 7.45 -16.33
CA GLU A 56 -6.50 7.88 -17.60
C GLU A 56 -7.48 7.81 -18.78
N THR A 57 -8.29 6.75 -18.83
CA THR A 57 -9.20 6.50 -19.95
C THR A 57 -10.54 7.22 -19.84
N GLN A 58 -11.01 7.52 -18.65
CA GLN A 58 -12.31 8.15 -18.42
C GLN A 58 -12.22 9.68 -18.50
N SER A 59 -13.14 10.29 -19.22
CA SER A 59 -13.27 11.76 -19.28
C SER A 59 -14.03 12.33 -18.09
N ILE A 60 -14.92 11.53 -17.50
CA ILE A 60 -15.75 11.92 -16.34
C ILE A 60 -15.48 10.95 -15.20
N ILE A 61 -15.15 11.49 -14.04
CA ILE A 61 -14.91 10.70 -12.83
C ILE A 61 -16.22 10.67 -12.03
N SER A 62 -16.79 9.46 -11.88
CA SER A 62 -18.03 9.27 -11.13
C SER A 62 -17.71 8.98 -9.66
N SER A 63 -18.43 9.62 -8.73
CA SER A 63 -18.35 9.33 -7.30
C SER A 63 -18.72 7.90 -6.98
N ASP A 64 -19.66 7.30 -7.71
CA ASP A 64 -20.08 5.91 -7.53
C ASP A 64 -18.95 4.94 -7.84
N TRP A 65 -18.17 5.24 -8.89
CA TRP A 65 -16.98 4.43 -9.20
C TRP A 65 -15.93 4.53 -8.10
N ILE A 66 -15.69 5.71 -7.55
CA ILE A 66 -14.74 5.89 -6.43
C ILE A 66 -15.15 5.01 -5.25
N LEU A 67 -16.43 5.09 -4.84
CA LEU A 67 -16.95 4.28 -3.73
C LEU A 67 -16.84 2.78 -3.99
N GLN A 68 -17.14 2.34 -5.21
CA GLN A 68 -17.01 0.93 -5.58
C GLN A 68 -15.55 0.47 -5.58
N ALA A 69 -14.63 1.28 -6.08
CA ALA A 69 -13.21 0.96 -6.09
C ALA A 69 -12.64 0.89 -4.67
N GLU A 70 -12.97 1.85 -3.80
CA GLU A 70 -12.58 1.83 -2.38
C GLU A 70 -13.04 0.55 -1.70
N LYS A 71 -14.32 0.17 -1.90
CA LYS A 71 -14.90 -1.02 -1.30
C LYS A 71 -14.31 -2.32 -1.87
N ASN A 72 -14.12 -2.40 -3.19
CA ASN A 72 -13.67 -3.63 -3.85
C ASN A 72 -12.20 -3.92 -3.60
N TYR A 73 -11.38 -2.89 -3.45
CA TYR A 73 -9.94 -3.02 -3.29
C TYR A 73 -9.46 -2.79 -1.84
N ASP A 74 -10.39 -2.48 -0.93
CA ASP A 74 -10.11 -2.14 0.46
C ASP A 74 -9.07 -1.03 0.59
N ILE A 75 -9.28 0.06 -0.16
CA ILE A 75 -8.38 1.21 -0.25
C ILE A 75 -9.15 2.49 0.10
N SER A 76 -8.40 3.51 0.50
CA SER A 76 -8.93 4.87 0.62
C SER A 76 -8.32 5.76 -0.47
N MET A 77 -9.14 6.57 -1.14
CA MET A 77 -8.69 7.43 -2.24
C MET A 77 -9.01 8.90 -1.99
N ASP A 78 -8.06 9.79 -2.29
CA ASP A 78 -8.29 11.23 -2.46
C ASP A 78 -7.99 11.60 -3.92
N ILE A 79 -9.00 12.08 -4.61
CA ILE A 79 -8.90 12.45 -6.03
C ILE A 79 -9.25 13.93 -6.15
N ARG A 80 -8.37 14.69 -6.80
CA ARG A 80 -8.55 16.13 -7.03
C ARG A 80 -8.40 16.44 -8.51
N ASP A 81 -9.32 17.22 -9.04
CA ASP A 81 -9.25 17.77 -10.39
C ASP A 81 -8.79 19.23 -10.33
N ASN A 82 -7.64 19.52 -10.91
CA ASN A 82 -7.01 20.85 -10.86
C ASN A 82 -6.91 21.40 -9.42
N GLY A 83 -6.59 20.53 -8.45
CA GLY A 83 -6.47 20.87 -7.03
C GLY A 83 -7.80 20.90 -6.27
N ASN A 84 -8.95 20.75 -6.94
CA ASN A 84 -10.24 20.68 -6.28
C ASN A 84 -10.62 19.23 -5.98
N SER A 85 -10.89 18.90 -4.72
CA SER A 85 -11.32 17.56 -4.33
C SER A 85 -12.64 17.19 -5.01
N LEU A 86 -12.64 16.08 -5.75
CA LEU A 86 -13.83 15.55 -6.42
C LEU A 86 -14.72 14.77 -5.46
N TYR A 87 -14.21 14.39 -4.31
CA TYR A 87 -14.93 13.60 -3.34
C TYR A 87 -15.07 14.36 -2.03
N LEU A 88 -16.33 14.69 -1.69
CA LEU A 88 -16.68 15.33 -0.42
C LEU A 88 -16.61 14.30 0.72
N LYS A 89 -15.45 13.72 0.97
CA LYS A 89 -15.17 12.87 2.12
C LYS A 89 -15.28 13.63 3.45
N LYS A 90 -15.46 14.95 3.39
CA LYS A 90 -15.59 15.87 4.55
C LYS A 90 -16.71 15.54 5.54
N LEU A 91 -17.65 14.65 5.20
CA LEU A 91 -18.77 14.31 6.05
C LEU A 91 -18.66 12.96 6.79
N GLN A 92 -17.68 12.13 6.47
CA GLN A 92 -17.61 10.76 7.02
C GLN A 92 -16.21 10.26 7.39
N THR A 93 -15.16 11.06 7.22
CA THR A 93 -13.79 10.58 7.43
C THR A 93 -13.30 10.93 8.83
N ASP A 94 -12.80 9.93 9.54
CA ASP A 94 -12.07 10.12 10.79
C ASP A 94 -10.90 11.09 10.56
N SER A 95 -10.65 11.97 11.52
CA SER A 95 -9.54 12.94 11.49
C SER A 95 -8.17 12.32 11.26
N LEU A 96 -8.06 11.00 11.42
CA LEU A 96 -6.87 10.20 11.19
C LEU A 96 -6.52 10.11 9.70
N ASP A 97 -7.50 9.85 8.84
CA ASP A 97 -7.29 9.69 7.39
C ASP A 97 -6.79 10.99 6.76
N GLU A 98 -7.35 12.14 7.13
CA GLU A 98 -6.92 13.44 6.60
C GLU A 98 -5.45 13.74 6.93
N THR A 99 -5.02 13.37 8.14
CA THR A 99 -3.63 13.54 8.57
C THR A 99 -2.68 12.66 7.77
N ILE A 100 -3.11 11.43 7.43
CA ILE A 100 -2.31 10.48 6.65
C ILE A 100 -2.20 10.95 5.19
N PHE A 101 -3.29 11.38 4.57
CA PHE A 101 -3.29 11.93 3.21
C PHE A 101 -2.37 13.14 3.10
N ARG A 102 -2.43 14.07 4.07
CA ARG A 102 -1.54 15.23 4.09
C ARG A 102 -0.06 14.84 4.21
N LYS A 103 0.27 13.88 5.06
CA LYS A 103 1.65 13.36 5.14
C LYS A 103 2.11 12.69 3.86
N ALA A 104 1.22 11.94 3.20
CA ALA A 104 1.52 11.33 1.91
C ALA A 104 1.81 12.39 0.83
N GLU A 105 1.06 13.48 0.82
CA GLU A 105 1.27 14.62 -0.05
C GLU A 105 2.62 15.31 0.22
N GLU A 106 2.94 15.59 1.48
CA GLU A 106 4.22 16.18 1.90
C GLU A 106 5.41 15.31 1.48
N ILE A 107 5.34 13.99 1.68
CA ILE A 107 6.40 13.06 1.27
C ILE A 107 6.54 13.02 -0.26
N SER A 108 5.43 13.02 -0.98
CA SER A 108 5.43 13.01 -2.44
C SER A 108 6.09 14.27 -3.01
N ALA A 109 5.82 15.43 -2.43
CA ALA A 109 6.44 16.69 -2.83
C ALA A 109 7.94 16.74 -2.46
N ALA A 110 8.28 16.36 -1.21
CA ALA A 110 9.64 16.50 -0.70
C ALA A 110 10.62 15.47 -1.28
N SER A 111 10.19 14.20 -1.39
CA SER A 111 11.10 13.10 -1.76
C SER A 111 11.08 12.76 -3.25
N TYR A 112 9.97 13.06 -3.93
CA TYR A 112 9.77 12.65 -5.32
C TYR A 112 9.47 13.79 -6.29
N ALA A 113 9.50 15.03 -5.81
CA ALA A 113 9.17 16.24 -6.58
C ALA A 113 7.81 16.15 -7.30
N LEU A 114 6.83 15.51 -6.65
CA LEU A 114 5.47 15.34 -7.13
C LEU A 114 4.53 16.22 -6.29
N ASP A 115 4.31 17.45 -6.73
CA ASP A 115 3.39 18.37 -6.08
C ASP A 115 1.94 18.08 -6.52
N LEU A 116 1.15 17.56 -5.59
CA LEU A 116 -0.24 17.17 -5.83
C LEU A 116 -1.22 18.33 -5.61
N SER A 117 -0.82 19.33 -4.83
CA SER A 117 -1.66 20.48 -4.50
C SER A 117 -1.61 21.57 -5.58
N ASN A 118 -0.46 21.69 -6.23
CA ASN A 118 -0.28 22.62 -7.34
C ASN A 118 0.35 21.89 -8.52
N PRO A 119 -0.42 21.07 -9.24
CA PRO A 119 0.07 20.35 -10.40
C PRO A 119 0.39 21.35 -11.51
N GLY A 120 1.57 21.99 -11.38
CA GLY A 120 2.07 22.98 -12.34
C GLY A 120 2.18 22.42 -13.75
N ALA A 121 2.62 23.24 -14.69
CA ALA A 121 2.63 22.97 -16.12
C ALA A 121 3.02 21.53 -16.48
N VAL A 122 2.05 20.83 -16.85
CA VAL A 122 1.77 19.44 -17.05
C VAL A 122 2.83 18.73 -17.89
N SER A 123 3.44 17.74 -17.31
CA SER A 123 4.02 16.64 -18.07
C SER A 123 2.92 16.00 -18.91
N LYS A 124 3.12 15.78 -20.21
CA LYS A 124 2.18 15.05 -21.07
C LYS A 124 2.01 13.56 -20.68
N LEU A 125 2.75 13.11 -19.69
CA LEU A 125 2.79 11.73 -19.23
C LEU A 125 2.33 11.63 -17.79
N THR A 126 1.56 10.60 -17.48
CA THR A 126 1.20 10.24 -16.12
C THR A 126 2.46 9.98 -15.29
N LYS A 127 2.56 10.67 -14.17
CA LYS A 127 3.58 10.40 -13.15
C LYS A 127 2.93 9.64 -12.01
N ARG A 128 3.53 8.53 -11.61
CA ARG A 128 3.06 7.71 -10.49
C ARG A 128 4.21 7.27 -9.61
N ILE A 129 3.96 7.19 -8.33
CA ILE A 129 4.94 6.79 -7.33
C ILE A 129 4.27 5.84 -6.35
N PHE A 130 5.02 4.87 -5.88
CA PHE A 130 4.61 3.92 -4.85
C PHE A 130 5.63 3.97 -3.72
N PHE A 131 5.17 4.09 -2.49
CA PHE A 131 6.03 4.04 -1.32
C PHE A 131 5.28 3.47 -0.11
N GLN A 132 6.03 3.10 0.91
CA GLN A 132 5.47 2.64 2.18
C GLN A 132 5.67 3.73 3.22
N MET A 133 4.61 4.02 3.96
CA MET A 133 4.61 4.99 5.05
C MET A 133 4.11 4.29 6.31
N LYS A 134 5.04 3.96 7.22
CA LYS A 134 4.77 3.26 8.48
C LYS A 134 3.89 2.02 8.29
N ASP A 135 2.59 2.14 8.49
CA ASP A 135 1.62 1.04 8.45
C ASP A 135 0.77 1.03 7.17
N PHE A 136 1.06 1.94 6.22
CA PHE A 136 0.28 2.13 5.01
C PHE A 136 1.13 1.97 3.76
N TYR A 137 0.55 1.35 2.74
CA TYR A 137 1.05 1.42 1.37
C TYR A 137 0.39 2.63 0.69
N VAL A 138 1.21 3.44 0.04
CA VAL A 138 0.77 4.70 -0.57
C VAL A 138 1.11 4.69 -2.06
N SER A 139 0.13 5.08 -2.87
CA SER A 139 0.35 5.41 -4.27
C SER A 139 -0.09 6.83 -4.53
N THR A 140 0.75 7.62 -5.17
CA THR A 140 0.41 8.96 -5.62
C THR A 140 0.58 9.08 -7.12
N ALA A 141 -0.34 9.75 -7.79
CA ALA A 141 -0.31 9.93 -9.23
C ALA A 141 -0.77 11.31 -9.67
N LEU A 142 -0.14 11.82 -10.73
CA LEU A 142 -0.57 12.97 -11.51
C LEU A 142 -0.91 12.51 -12.92
N ILE A 143 -2.16 12.67 -13.29
CA ILE A 143 -2.74 12.19 -14.54
C ILE A 143 -3.11 13.41 -15.41
N PRO A 144 -2.41 13.64 -16.53
CA PRO A 144 -2.77 14.74 -17.45
C PRO A 144 -4.09 14.44 -18.14
N LYS A 145 -4.95 15.43 -18.19
CA LYS A 145 -6.24 15.43 -18.91
C LYS A 145 -6.29 16.55 -19.92
N SER A 146 -7.25 16.49 -20.85
CA SER A 146 -7.48 17.55 -21.84
C SER A 146 -7.81 18.90 -21.21
N HIS A 147 -8.37 18.90 -20.00
CA HIS A 147 -8.85 20.10 -19.28
C HIS A 147 -8.00 20.44 -18.04
N GLY A 148 -6.87 19.75 -17.83
CA GLY A 148 -6.02 20.00 -16.67
C GLY A 148 -5.30 18.76 -16.16
N THR A 149 -5.13 18.65 -14.85
CA THR A 149 -4.45 17.54 -14.23
C THR A 149 -5.28 16.98 -13.08
N VAL A 150 -5.46 15.68 -13.08
CA VAL A 150 -6.04 14.94 -11.96
C VAL A 150 -4.91 14.44 -11.06
N SER A 151 -4.95 14.79 -9.80
CA SER A 151 -4.07 14.21 -8.77
C SER A 151 -4.84 13.18 -7.97
N MET A 152 -4.15 12.10 -7.60
CA MET A 152 -4.73 11.00 -6.82
C MET A 152 -3.74 10.51 -5.77
N ILE A 153 -4.27 10.25 -4.58
CA ILE A 153 -3.57 9.54 -3.50
C ILE A 153 -4.41 8.32 -3.15
N ILE A 154 -3.77 7.17 -3.08
CA ILE A 154 -4.37 5.90 -2.66
C ILE A 154 -3.63 5.42 -1.42
N LEU A 155 -4.38 5.03 -0.39
CA LEU A 155 -3.90 4.40 0.85
C LEU A 155 -4.47 2.98 0.96
N TYR A 156 -3.62 2.04 1.44
CA TYR A 156 -3.99 0.64 1.73
C TYR A 156 -3.41 0.21 3.06
#